data_f757a58fb3c3ab0cd16261bc3ad796ba
#
_entry.id   f757a58fb3c3ab0cd16261bc3ad796ba
#
_cell.length_a   1.000
_cell.length_b   1.000
_cell.length_c   1.000
_cell.angle_alpha   90.00
_cell.angle_beta   90.00
_cell.angle_gamma   90.00
#
_symmetry.space_group_name_H-M   'P 1'
#
loop_
_entity.id
_entity.type
_entity.pdbx_description
1 polymer ?
#
loop_
_entity_poly.entity_id
_entity_poly.type
_entity_poly.pdbx_seq_one_letter_code
_entity_poly.pdbx_strand_id
1 'polypeptide(L)' 'MGLLAAAIAVGLAALGAGIGNGLIVSRTVEGIARQPELRSALQTTMFIGVALVEAIPIIGVVIAFIVMGQ' A
#
# COMPACT_ATOMS: atom_id res chain seq x y z
N MET A 1 -25.60 -9.06 0.85
CA MET A 1 -24.40 -9.30 0.00
C MET A 1 -23.48 -8.07 -0.08
N GLY A 2 -24.05 -6.85 -0.02
CA GLY A 2 -23.23 -5.63 -0.07
C GLY A 2 -22.22 -5.53 1.06
N LEU A 3 -22.58 -5.89 2.28
CA LEU A 3 -21.64 -5.87 3.42
C LEU A 3 -20.50 -6.88 3.23
N LEU A 4 -20.78 -8.06 2.73
CA LEU A 4 -19.77 -9.07 2.47
C LEU A 4 -18.83 -8.62 1.35
N ALA A 5 -19.37 -8.07 0.27
CA ALA A 5 -18.56 -7.54 -0.83
C ALA A 5 -17.63 -6.42 -0.36
N ALA A 6 -18.13 -5.50 0.47
CA ALA A 6 -17.35 -4.42 1.04
C ALA A 6 -16.21 -4.95 1.92
N ALA A 7 -16.50 -5.94 2.77
CA ALA A 7 -15.50 -6.54 3.65
C ALA A 7 -14.38 -7.21 2.85
N ILE A 8 -14.73 -7.93 1.79
CA ILE A 8 -13.74 -8.58 0.92
C ILE A 8 -12.88 -7.53 0.21
N ALA A 9 -13.51 -6.49 -0.35
CA ALA A 9 -12.78 -5.43 -1.06
C ALA A 9 -11.76 -4.75 -0.17
N VAL A 10 -12.16 -4.32 1.03
CA VAL A 10 -11.25 -3.64 1.98
C VAL A 10 -10.21 -4.61 2.52
N GLY A 11 -10.60 -5.84 2.85
CA GLY A 11 -9.68 -6.83 3.40
C GLY A 11 -8.57 -7.19 2.43
N LEU A 12 -8.89 -7.46 1.16
CA LEU A 12 -7.88 -7.79 0.15
C LEU A 12 -7.03 -6.58 -0.19
N ALA A 13 -7.61 -5.39 -0.27
CA ALA A 13 -6.86 -4.16 -0.49
C ALA A 13 -5.86 -3.91 0.63
N ALA A 14 -6.29 -4.05 1.89
CA ALA A 14 -5.42 -3.87 3.06
C ALA A 14 -4.30 -4.92 3.10
N LEU A 15 -4.61 -6.17 2.79
CA LEU A 15 -3.61 -7.24 2.73
C LEU A 15 -2.55 -6.95 1.67
N GLY A 16 -2.98 -6.61 0.46
CA GLY A 16 -2.06 -6.29 -0.64
C GLY A 16 -1.19 -5.08 -0.33
N ALA A 17 -1.78 -4.02 0.21
CA ALA A 17 -1.05 -2.81 0.59
C ALA A 17 -0.05 -3.09 1.71
N GLY A 18 -0.43 -3.89 2.72
CA GLY A 18 0.47 -4.25 3.81
C GLY A 18 1.69 -5.01 3.32
N ILE A 19 1.50 -5.98 2.44
CA ILE A 19 2.61 -6.74 1.85
C ILE A 19 3.48 -5.83 0.97
N GLY A 20 2.85 -5.03 0.10
CA GLY A 20 3.56 -4.12 -0.80
C GLY A 20 4.38 -3.09 -0.04
N ASN A 21 3.81 -2.43 0.95
CA ASN A 21 4.51 -1.45 1.77
C ASN A 21 5.64 -2.10 2.58
N GLY A 22 5.42 -3.29 3.12
CA GLY A 22 6.45 -4.03 3.84
C GLY A 22 7.65 -4.34 2.96
N LEU A 23 7.42 -4.78 1.71
CA LEU A 23 8.49 -5.04 0.76
C LEU A 23 9.25 -3.78 0.39
N ILE A 24 8.55 -2.68 0.11
CA ILE A 24 9.18 -1.40 -0.25
C ILE A 24 10.05 -0.91 0.90
N VAL A 25 9.53 -0.87 2.12
CA VAL A 25 10.25 -0.34 3.27
C VAL A 25 11.46 -1.22 3.61
N SER A 26 11.29 -2.54 3.63
CA SER A 26 12.39 -3.45 3.97
C SER A 26 13.53 -3.37 2.94
N ARG A 27 13.21 -3.30 1.65
CA ARG A 27 14.23 -3.16 0.60
C ARG A 27 14.93 -1.80 0.66
N THR A 28 14.20 -0.74 0.99
CA THR A 28 14.77 0.59 1.15
C THR A 28 15.74 0.64 2.31
N VAL A 29 15.36 0.07 3.47
CA VAL A 29 16.23 0.00 4.64
C VAL A 29 17.50 -0.79 4.32
N GLU A 30 17.36 -1.93 3.62
CA GLU A 30 18.50 -2.74 3.20
C GLU A 30 19.43 -1.94 2.27
N GLY A 31 18.86 -1.21 1.29
CA GLY A 31 19.65 -0.38 0.38
C GLY A 31 20.40 0.73 1.09
N ILE A 32 19.77 1.41 2.06
CA ILE A 32 20.41 2.45 2.86
C ILE A 32 21.54 1.86 3.70
N ALA A 33 21.34 0.67 4.26
CA ALA A 33 22.37 -0.01 5.04
C ALA A 33 23.61 -0.35 4.21
N ARG A 34 23.41 -0.72 2.94
CA ARG A 34 24.52 -1.05 2.02
C ARG A 34 25.18 0.18 1.42
N GLN A 35 24.41 1.21 1.13
CA GLN A 35 24.88 2.43 0.49
C GLN A 35 24.29 3.66 1.19
N PRO A 36 24.81 4.02 2.38
CA PRO A 36 24.26 5.14 3.15
C PRO A 36 24.26 6.48 2.40
N GLU A 37 25.18 6.66 1.46
CA GLU A 37 25.25 7.87 0.63
C GLU A 37 24.05 8.05 -0.29
N LEU A 38 23.28 7.00 -0.55
CA LEU A 38 22.05 7.04 -1.36
C LEU A 38 20.79 7.22 -0.54
N ARG A 39 20.92 7.48 0.76
CA ARG A 39 19.79 7.56 1.67
C ARG A 39 18.69 8.49 1.17
N SER A 40 19.05 9.69 0.74
CA SER A 40 18.07 10.70 0.31
C SER A 40 17.31 10.22 -0.94
N ALA A 41 18.03 9.69 -1.93
CA ALA A 41 17.42 9.17 -3.15
C ALA A 41 16.53 7.96 -2.87
N LEU A 42 16.98 7.04 -2.02
CA LEU A 42 16.23 5.84 -1.68
C LEU A 42 14.96 6.17 -0.89
N GLN A 43 15.03 7.12 0.06
CA GLN A 43 13.86 7.56 0.80
C GLN A 43 12.83 8.22 -0.10
N THR A 44 13.26 9.06 -1.04
CA THR A 44 12.36 9.70 -2.00
C THR A 44 11.65 8.65 -2.85
N THR A 45 12.37 7.68 -3.38
CA THR A 45 11.80 6.59 -4.17
C THR A 45 10.84 5.76 -3.32
N MET A 46 11.19 5.49 -2.06
CA MET A 46 10.33 4.76 -1.14
C MET A 46 9.00 5.48 -0.94
N PHE A 47 9.02 6.79 -0.67
CA PHE A 47 7.78 7.55 -0.45
C PHE A 47 6.91 7.56 -1.70
N ILE A 48 7.50 7.67 -2.90
CA ILE A 48 6.74 7.58 -4.15
C ILE A 48 6.10 6.20 -4.28
N GLY A 49 6.85 5.13 -4.02
CA GLY A 49 6.35 3.76 -4.10
C GLY A 49 5.23 3.48 -3.11
N VAL A 50 5.39 3.93 -1.86
CA VAL A 50 4.37 3.78 -0.81
C VAL A 50 3.10 4.54 -1.19
N ALA A 51 3.23 5.76 -1.73
CA ALA A 51 2.08 6.54 -2.17
C ALA A 51 1.30 5.83 -3.29
N LEU A 52 2.00 5.22 -4.24
CA LEU A 52 1.37 4.45 -5.31
C LEU A 52 0.67 3.19 -4.79
N VAL A 53 1.28 2.48 -3.86
CA VAL A 53 0.68 1.30 -3.24
C VAL A 53 -0.57 1.67 -2.43
N GLU A 54 -0.55 2.81 -1.74
CA GLU A 54 -1.70 3.28 -0.95
C GLU A 54 -2.87 3.73 -1.81
N ALA A 55 -2.65 4.21 -3.03
CA ALA A 55 -3.72 4.69 -3.90
C ALA A 55 -4.75 3.60 -4.19
N ILE A 56 -4.31 2.36 -4.41
CA ILE A 56 -5.20 1.24 -4.73
C ILE A 56 -6.11 0.86 -3.55
N PRO A 57 -5.61 0.69 -2.30
CA PRO A 57 -6.48 0.45 -1.16
C PRO A 57 -7.49 1.57 -0.91
N ILE A 58 -7.11 2.83 -1.13
CA ILE A 58 -8.01 3.96 -0.98
C ILE A 58 -9.17 3.86 -1.98
N ILE A 59 -8.87 3.51 -3.23
CA ILE A 59 -9.90 3.25 -4.24
C ILE A 59 -10.78 2.06 -3.81
N GLY A 60 -10.18 1.01 -3.25
CA GLY A 60 -10.90 -0.14 -2.72
C GLY A 60 -11.88 0.23 -1.62
N VAL A 61 -11.49 1.14 -0.73
CA VAL A 61 -12.39 1.65 0.32
C VAL A 61 -13.57 2.40 -0.29
N VAL A 62 -13.36 3.22 -1.30
CA VAL A 62 -14.43 3.92 -2.01
C VAL A 62 -15.40 2.92 -2.63
N ILE A 63 -14.89 1.91 -3.30
CA ILE A 63 -15.72 0.85 -3.89
C ILE A 63 -16.50 0.11 -2.80
N ALA A 64 -15.87 -0.17 -1.66
CA ALA A 64 -16.53 -0.83 -0.54
C ALA A 64 -17.74 -0.04 -0.04
N PHE A 65 -17.62 1.28 0.08
CA PHE A 65 -18.75 2.13 0.46
C PHE A 65 -19.88 2.11 -0.58
N ILE A 66 -19.52 2.08 -1.86
CA ILE A 66 -20.51 2.01 -2.94
C ILE A 66 -21.28 0.70 -2.87
N VAL A 67 -20.59 -0.44 -2.80
CA VAL A 67 -21.25 -1.76 -2.83
C VAL A 67 -21.96 -2.09 -1.51
N MET A 68 -21.54 -1.48 -0.41
CA MET A 68 -22.18 -1.69 0.89
C MET A 68 -23.63 -1.21 0.88
N GLY A 69 -23.94 -0.22 0.06
CA GLY A 69 -25.30 0.31 -0.09
C GLY A 69 -26.21 -0.55 -0.99
N GLN A 70 -25.68 -1.61 -1.56
CA GLN A 70 -26.46 -2.51 -2.43
C GLN A 70 -26.99 -3.76 -1.66
#